data_26c33bf54779a5f9a0152e2e07de6b66
#
_entry.id   26c33bf54779a5f9a0152e2e07de6b66
#
_cell.length_a   1.000
_cell.length_b   1.000
_cell.length_c   1.000
_cell.angle_alpha   90.00
_cell.angle_beta   90.00
_cell.angle_gamma   90.00
#
_symmetry.space_group_name_H-M   'P 1'
#
loop_
_entity.id
_entity.type
_entity.pdbx_description
1 polymer ?
#
loop_
_entity_poly.entity_id
_entity_poly.type
_entity_poly.pdbx_seq_one_letter_code
_entity_poly.pdbx_strand_id
1 'polypeptide(L)'
;MKEISLIKHSQGAIGLRILGLGPNLKPINGLYKLKRLLDNNAFWAKNRTLKELKKCLANSDIVVSLWVGNEIVGFGRALTDGIYRGVLWDIVIDQNHQGKGFGTLIVKNLLSSKKIKNTKKLYLMTTNKKLFYSQFDFKEVTSQNLLIREI
;
A
#
# COMPACT_ATOMS: atom_id res chain seq x y z
N MET A 1 13.87 -22.26 1.92
CA MET A 1 12.98 -21.18 2.41
C MET A 1 13.14 -19.94 1.52
N LYS A 2 12.04 -19.34 1.05
CA LYS A 2 12.13 -18.17 0.20
C LYS A 2 12.40 -16.92 1.03
N GLU A 3 13.21 -16.03 0.48
CA GLU A 3 13.54 -14.77 1.12
C GLU A 3 12.34 -13.82 1.17
N ILE A 4 12.19 -13.13 2.31
CA ILE A 4 11.20 -12.09 2.49
C ILE A 4 11.89 -10.75 2.26
N SER A 5 11.36 -9.94 1.37
CA SER A 5 11.93 -8.64 1.01
C SER A 5 10.86 -7.55 1.07
N LEU A 6 11.17 -6.46 1.77
CA LEU A 6 10.31 -5.28 1.78
C LEU A 6 11.01 -4.19 0.97
N ILE A 7 10.28 -3.60 0.03
CA ILE A 7 10.79 -2.51 -0.80
C ILE A 7 10.03 -1.23 -0.47
N LYS A 8 10.78 -0.22 -0.03
CA LYS A 8 10.29 1.16 0.05
C LYS A 8 10.69 1.82 -1.27
N HIS A 9 9.71 2.01 -2.13
CA HIS A 9 9.97 2.57 -3.46
C HIS A 9 10.30 4.06 -3.38
N SER A 10 11.06 4.55 -4.36
CA SER A 10 11.20 5.99 -4.56
C SER A 10 9.84 6.59 -4.92
N GLN A 11 9.69 7.91 -4.77
CA GLN A 11 8.44 8.59 -5.10
C GLN A 11 7.99 8.22 -6.52
N GLY A 12 6.72 7.82 -6.66
CA GLY A 12 6.16 7.38 -7.92
C GLY A 12 6.53 5.95 -8.31
N ALA A 13 7.30 5.24 -7.48
CA ALA A 13 7.68 3.84 -7.68
C ALA A 13 8.16 3.54 -9.12
N ILE A 14 9.09 4.33 -9.61
CA ILE A 14 9.56 4.28 -11.01
C ILE A 14 10.02 2.87 -11.41
N GLY A 15 10.80 2.21 -10.56
CA GLY A 15 11.29 0.86 -10.84
C GLY A 15 10.18 -0.14 -11.05
N LEU A 16 9.21 -0.16 -10.15
CA LEU A 16 8.04 -1.05 -10.26
C LEU A 16 7.16 -0.64 -11.43
N ARG A 17 6.88 0.65 -11.56
CA ARG A 17 5.92 1.21 -12.51
C ARG A 17 6.38 1.08 -13.96
N ILE A 18 7.63 1.39 -14.24
CA ILE A 18 8.16 1.46 -15.62
C ILE A 18 8.86 0.14 -16.01
N LEU A 19 9.69 -0.38 -15.12
CA LEU A 19 10.55 -1.54 -15.43
C LEU A 19 10.01 -2.86 -14.86
N GLY A 20 8.94 -2.81 -14.05
CA GLY A 20 8.39 -4.01 -13.41
C GLY A 20 9.37 -4.69 -12.46
N LEU A 21 10.22 -3.90 -11.80
CA LEU A 21 11.25 -4.45 -10.92
C LEU A 21 10.66 -4.96 -9.61
N GLY A 22 11.20 -6.07 -9.15
CA GLY A 22 10.97 -6.62 -7.82
C GLY A 22 12.26 -6.62 -7.00
N PRO A 23 12.41 -7.56 -6.05
CA PRO A 23 13.60 -7.64 -5.22
C PRO A 23 14.90 -7.75 -6.05
N ASN A 24 15.95 -7.12 -5.56
CA ASN A 24 17.26 -7.08 -6.19
C ASN A 24 17.24 -6.44 -7.60
N LEU A 25 16.31 -5.53 -7.83
CA LEU A 25 16.16 -4.81 -9.10
C LEU A 25 15.93 -5.74 -10.29
N LYS A 26 15.33 -6.90 -10.07
CA LYS A 26 15.04 -7.86 -11.16
C LYS A 26 13.76 -7.47 -11.88
N PRO A 27 13.77 -7.45 -13.22
CA PRO A 27 12.54 -7.25 -13.99
C PRO A 27 11.73 -8.56 -14.01
N ILE A 28 10.69 -8.63 -13.19
CA ILE A 28 9.90 -9.83 -12.96
C ILE A 28 8.40 -9.59 -13.17
N ASN A 29 8.04 -8.69 -14.06
CA ASN A 29 6.65 -8.29 -14.31
C ASN A 29 5.95 -7.81 -13.02
N GLY A 30 6.67 -6.99 -12.25
CA GLY A 30 6.18 -6.55 -10.94
C GLY A 30 4.84 -5.84 -10.98
N LEU A 31 4.60 -5.02 -12.00
CA LEU A 31 3.33 -4.29 -12.11
C LEU A 31 2.15 -5.24 -12.37
N TYR A 32 2.33 -6.23 -13.22
CA TYR A 32 1.32 -7.26 -13.47
C TYR A 32 1.06 -8.10 -12.20
N LYS A 33 2.12 -8.44 -11.46
CA LYS A 33 1.99 -9.15 -10.18
C LYS A 33 1.23 -8.32 -9.16
N LEU A 34 1.47 -7.01 -9.10
CA LEU A 34 0.70 -6.09 -8.25
C LEU A 34 -0.78 -6.10 -8.64
N LYS A 35 -1.08 -6.02 -9.94
CA LYS A 35 -2.47 -6.11 -10.41
C LYS A 35 -3.14 -7.39 -9.93
N ARG A 36 -2.47 -8.52 -10.06
CA ARG A 36 -3.00 -9.82 -9.60
C ARG A 36 -3.22 -9.83 -8.08
N LEU A 37 -2.30 -9.28 -7.31
CA LEU A 37 -2.46 -9.17 -5.86
C LEU A 37 -3.74 -8.41 -5.52
N LEU A 38 -3.96 -7.27 -6.15
CA LEU A 38 -5.15 -6.45 -5.93
C LEU A 38 -6.43 -7.17 -6.39
N ASP A 39 -6.43 -7.72 -7.59
CA ASP A 39 -7.59 -8.41 -8.13
C ASP A 39 -8.03 -9.58 -7.24
N ASN A 40 -7.08 -10.30 -6.65
CA ASN A 40 -7.37 -11.50 -5.88
C ASN A 40 -7.66 -11.22 -4.40
N ASN A 41 -7.28 -10.05 -3.87
CA ASN A 41 -7.32 -9.82 -2.43
C ASN A 41 -8.01 -8.51 -2.01
N ALA A 42 -8.28 -7.59 -2.92
CA ALA A 42 -8.81 -6.26 -2.58
C ALA A 42 -10.06 -5.96 -3.40
N PHE A 43 -11.23 -6.21 -2.83
CA PHE A 43 -12.51 -5.99 -3.55
C PHE A 43 -12.67 -4.55 -4.05
N TRP A 44 -12.11 -3.57 -3.34
CA TRP A 44 -12.20 -2.15 -3.70
C TRP A 44 -11.24 -1.76 -4.81
N ALA A 45 -10.28 -2.60 -5.15
CA ALA A 45 -9.22 -2.32 -6.14
C ALA A 45 -9.20 -3.34 -7.29
N LYS A 46 -10.30 -4.09 -7.43
CA LYS A 46 -10.43 -5.12 -8.45
C LYS A 46 -10.60 -4.49 -9.84
N ASN A 47 -10.01 -5.14 -10.85
CA ASN A 47 -10.15 -4.75 -12.26
C ASN A 47 -9.56 -3.38 -12.64
N ARG A 48 -8.65 -2.85 -11.87
CA ARG A 48 -7.86 -1.70 -12.30
C ARG A 48 -6.97 -2.13 -13.46
N THR A 49 -6.90 -1.31 -14.52
CA THR A 49 -6.02 -1.61 -15.66
C THR A 49 -4.57 -1.32 -15.31
N LEU A 50 -3.64 -1.91 -16.08
CA LEU A 50 -2.21 -1.60 -15.90
C LEU A 50 -1.92 -0.12 -16.11
N LYS A 51 -2.61 0.51 -17.07
CA LYS A 51 -2.49 1.95 -17.33
C LYS A 51 -2.93 2.77 -16.11
N GLU A 52 -4.05 2.41 -15.51
CA GLU A 52 -4.55 3.07 -14.31
C GLU A 52 -3.61 2.88 -13.13
N LEU A 53 -3.07 1.66 -12.95
CA LEU A 53 -2.10 1.39 -11.89
C LEU A 53 -0.82 2.20 -12.07
N LYS A 54 -0.33 2.32 -13.29
CA LYS A 54 0.84 3.17 -13.57
C LYS A 54 0.59 4.62 -13.15
N LYS A 55 -0.56 5.16 -13.50
CA LYS A 55 -0.92 6.54 -13.14
C LYS A 55 -1.09 6.69 -11.63
N CYS A 56 -1.74 5.72 -11.00
CA CYS A 56 -1.93 5.67 -9.56
C CYS A 56 -0.59 5.69 -8.82
N LEU A 57 0.36 4.83 -9.21
CA LEU A 57 1.68 4.79 -8.59
C LEU A 57 2.48 6.08 -8.84
N ALA A 58 2.41 6.62 -10.06
CA ALA A 58 3.08 7.86 -10.39
C ALA A 58 2.67 9.03 -9.48
N ASN A 59 1.43 9.01 -9.01
CA ASN A 59 0.86 10.05 -8.16
C ASN A 59 0.81 9.67 -6.68
N SER A 60 1.48 8.59 -6.29
CA SER A 60 1.58 8.18 -4.88
C SER A 60 2.88 8.72 -4.28
N ASP A 61 2.76 9.34 -3.10
CA ASP A 61 3.93 9.87 -2.40
C ASP A 61 4.78 8.78 -1.80
N ILE A 62 4.14 7.74 -1.25
CA ILE A 62 4.81 6.62 -0.61
C ILE A 62 4.22 5.32 -1.20
N VAL A 63 5.11 4.41 -1.59
CA VAL A 63 4.73 3.08 -2.06
C VAL A 63 5.62 2.05 -1.38
N VAL A 64 5.01 1.03 -0.79
CA VAL A 64 5.71 -0.07 -0.13
C VAL A 64 5.18 -1.38 -0.69
N SER A 65 6.08 -2.30 -1.03
CA SER A 65 5.72 -3.65 -1.45
C SER A 65 6.48 -4.68 -0.64
N LEU A 66 5.84 -5.83 -0.42
CA LEU A 66 6.40 -6.95 0.32
C LEU A 66 6.40 -8.19 -0.57
N TRP A 67 7.52 -8.88 -0.58
CA TRP A 67 7.75 -10.00 -1.48
C TRP A 67 8.21 -11.24 -0.72
N VAL A 68 7.78 -12.40 -1.19
CA VAL A 68 8.31 -13.69 -0.78
C VAL A 68 8.89 -14.35 -2.04
N GLY A 69 10.21 -14.44 -2.11
CA GLY A 69 10.88 -14.77 -3.36
C GLY A 69 10.54 -13.72 -4.42
N ASN A 70 10.05 -14.18 -5.55
CA ASN A 70 9.67 -13.31 -6.68
C ASN A 70 8.17 -13.00 -6.72
N GLU A 71 7.42 -13.33 -5.68
CA GLU A 71 5.98 -13.08 -5.61
C GLU A 71 5.68 -11.93 -4.66
N ILE A 72 4.87 -10.98 -5.13
CA ILE A 72 4.39 -9.90 -4.29
C ILE A 72 3.27 -10.43 -3.39
N VAL A 73 3.42 -10.23 -2.08
CA VAL A 73 2.44 -10.72 -1.09
C VAL A 73 1.83 -9.61 -0.26
N GLY A 74 2.34 -8.39 -0.39
CA GLY A 74 1.80 -7.24 0.32
C GLY A 74 2.09 -5.94 -0.38
N PHE A 75 1.21 -4.96 -0.14
CA PHE A 75 1.31 -3.65 -0.77
C PHE A 75 0.62 -2.61 0.10
N GLY A 76 1.08 -1.37 -0.01
CA GLY A 76 0.42 -0.23 0.58
C GLY A 76 0.98 1.05 -0.03
N ARG A 77 0.15 2.10 -0.05
CA ARG A 77 0.57 3.40 -0.56
C ARG A 77 -0.03 4.52 0.27
N ALA A 78 0.53 5.71 0.15
CA ALA A 78 0.05 6.88 0.86
C ALA A 78 0.14 8.13 0.00
N LEU A 79 -0.78 9.06 0.28
CA LEU A 79 -0.78 10.41 -0.27
C LEU A 79 -0.74 11.40 0.88
N THR A 80 0.03 12.47 0.74
CA THR A 80 0.11 13.49 1.79
C THR A 80 0.59 14.81 1.22
N ASP A 81 0.16 15.92 1.85
CA ASP A 81 0.77 17.23 1.60
C ASP A 81 2.09 17.40 2.37
N GLY A 82 2.45 16.43 3.20
CA GLY A 82 3.67 16.44 4.00
C GLY A 82 3.59 17.26 5.28
N ILE A 83 2.46 17.91 5.56
CA ILE A 83 2.30 18.81 6.70
C ILE A 83 1.01 18.52 7.48
N TYR A 84 -0.14 18.68 6.85
CA TYR A 84 -1.43 18.66 7.55
C TYR A 84 -2.19 17.36 7.44
N ARG A 85 -2.29 16.81 6.23
CA ARG A 85 -3.18 15.68 5.94
C ARG A 85 -2.47 14.62 5.12
N GLY A 86 -2.74 13.37 5.45
CA GLY A 86 -2.34 12.25 4.65
C GLY A 86 -3.37 11.15 4.72
N VAL A 87 -3.32 10.23 3.78
CA VAL A 87 -4.23 9.09 3.72
C VAL A 87 -3.46 7.85 3.28
N LEU A 88 -3.72 6.74 3.98
CA LEU A 88 -3.19 5.43 3.60
C LEU A 88 -4.21 4.74 2.71
N TRP A 89 -3.75 4.20 1.58
CA TRP A 89 -4.59 3.57 0.58
C TRP A 89 -4.08 2.19 0.20
N ASP A 90 -5.02 1.33 -0.18
CA ASP A 90 -4.74 0.05 -0.84
C ASP A 90 -3.76 -0.84 -0.05
N ILE A 91 -3.92 -0.88 1.27
CA ILE A 91 -3.14 -1.78 2.10
C ILE A 91 -3.73 -3.18 1.95
N VAL A 92 -2.95 -4.10 1.41
CA VAL A 92 -3.41 -5.45 1.11
C VAL A 92 -2.32 -6.47 1.39
N ILE A 93 -2.72 -7.60 1.95
CA ILE A 93 -1.85 -8.77 2.13
C ILE A 93 -2.53 -9.96 1.46
N ASP A 94 -1.78 -10.71 0.69
CA ASP A 94 -2.27 -11.94 0.07
C ASP A 94 -2.87 -12.87 1.13
N GLN A 95 -4.05 -13.41 0.84
CA GLN A 95 -4.81 -14.20 1.82
C GLN A 95 -4.02 -15.41 2.35
N ASN A 96 -3.13 -15.99 1.55
CA ASN A 96 -2.32 -17.14 1.97
C ASN A 96 -1.13 -16.72 2.86
N HIS A 97 -0.92 -15.41 3.03
CA HIS A 97 0.19 -14.86 3.81
C HIS A 97 -0.29 -14.00 4.99
N GLN A 98 -1.59 -14.03 5.28
CA GLN A 98 -2.14 -13.33 6.45
C GLN A 98 -1.78 -14.07 7.73
N GLY A 99 -1.81 -13.35 8.86
CA GLY A 99 -1.46 -13.92 10.15
C GLY A 99 0.03 -14.08 10.41
N LYS A 100 0.89 -13.54 9.56
CA LYS A 100 2.36 -13.64 9.67
C LYS A 100 3.02 -12.32 10.04
N GLY A 101 2.26 -11.29 10.38
CA GLY A 101 2.78 -9.97 10.71
C GLY A 101 3.13 -9.09 9.51
N PHE A 102 2.77 -9.50 8.30
CA PHE A 102 3.12 -8.75 7.08
C PHE A 102 2.37 -7.43 6.98
N GLY A 103 1.11 -7.40 7.40
CA GLY A 103 0.35 -6.14 7.47
C GLY A 103 1.01 -5.13 8.39
N THR A 104 1.52 -5.59 9.53
CA THR A 104 2.26 -4.74 10.46
C THR A 104 3.52 -4.17 9.83
N LEU A 105 4.26 -4.98 9.07
CA LEU A 105 5.45 -4.51 8.36
C LEU A 105 5.11 -3.41 7.36
N ILE A 106 4.05 -3.58 6.56
CA ILE A 106 3.61 -2.59 5.58
C ILE A 106 3.26 -1.28 6.29
N VAL A 107 2.38 -1.33 7.29
CA VAL A 107 1.91 -0.12 7.98
C VAL A 107 3.06 0.60 8.67
N LYS A 108 3.92 -0.12 9.40
CA LYS A 108 5.10 0.48 10.05
C LYS A 108 6.00 1.22 9.05
N ASN A 109 6.20 0.63 7.88
CA ASN A 109 7.06 1.22 6.86
C ASN A 109 6.41 2.42 6.18
N LEU A 110 5.09 2.42 6.01
CA LEU A 110 4.37 3.62 5.56
C LEU A 110 4.50 4.75 6.60
N LEU A 111 4.24 4.44 7.87
CA LEU A 111 4.26 5.44 8.95
C LEU A 111 5.65 6.01 9.23
N SER A 112 6.72 5.24 9.02
CA SER A 112 8.09 5.69 9.24
C SER A 112 8.65 6.50 8.08
N SER A 113 7.95 6.57 6.95
CA SER A 113 8.38 7.38 5.81
C SER A 113 8.40 8.85 6.18
N LYS A 114 9.43 9.57 5.74
CA LYS A 114 9.69 10.96 6.17
C LYS A 114 8.48 11.88 6.00
N LYS A 115 7.84 11.85 4.84
CA LYS A 115 6.66 12.69 4.58
C LYS A 115 5.50 12.37 5.50
N ILE A 116 5.24 11.07 5.73
CA ILE A 116 4.13 10.64 6.58
C ILE A 116 4.43 10.93 8.05
N LYS A 117 5.66 10.68 8.49
CA LYS A 117 6.07 10.89 9.87
C LYS A 117 5.82 12.33 10.35
N ASN A 118 5.94 13.30 9.45
CA ASN A 118 5.77 14.72 9.75
C ASN A 118 4.34 15.22 9.48
N THR A 119 3.45 14.37 8.98
CA THR A 119 2.06 14.72 8.69
C THR A 119 1.23 14.68 9.97
N LYS A 120 0.52 15.77 10.25
CA LYS A 120 -0.20 15.93 11.54
C LYS A 120 -1.38 14.99 11.69
N LYS A 121 -2.12 14.73 10.62
CA LYS A 121 -3.28 13.80 10.64
C LYS A 121 -3.23 12.84 9.49
N LEU A 122 -3.36 11.56 9.81
CA LEU A 122 -3.44 10.49 8.81
C LEU A 122 -4.82 9.85 8.89
N TYR A 123 -5.38 9.61 7.72
CA TYR A 123 -6.69 8.98 7.57
C TYR A 123 -6.55 7.63 6.87
N LEU A 124 -7.45 6.75 7.16
CA LEU A 124 -7.66 5.52 6.39
C LEU A 124 -9.10 5.08 6.53
N MET A 125 -9.54 4.27 5.59
CA MET A 125 -10.86 3.66 5.63
C MET A 125 -10.69 2.15 5.68
N THR A 126 -11.44 1.50 6.57
CA THR A 126 -11.40 0.06 6.70
C THR A 126 -12.81 -0.48 6.92
N THR A 127 -13.12 -1.63 6.33
CA THR A 127 -14.40 -2.29 6.51
C THR A 127 -14.47 -3.06 7.83
N ASN A 128 -13.39 -3.77 8.19
CA ASN A 128 -13.43 -4.70 9.31
C ASN A 128 -12.10 -4.85 10.06
N LYS A 129 -11.16 -3.91 9.92
CA LYS A 129 -9.83 -4.01 10.52
C LYS A 129 -9.53 -2.91 11.57
N LYS A 130 -10.55 -2.37 12.22
CA LYS A 130 -10.35 -1.31 13.24
C LYS A 130 -9.36 -1.73 14.33
N LEU A 131 -9.47 -2.95 14.84
CA LEU A 131 -8.55 -3.42 15.89
C LEU A 131 -7.11 -3.52 15.40
N PHE A 132 -6.91 -3.96 14.15
CA PHE A 132 -5.58 -4.01 13.57
C PHE A 132 -4.95 -2.62 13.53
N TYR A 133 -5.70 -1.61 13.04
CA TYR A 133 -5.17 -0.26 12.92
C TYR A 133 -5.08 0.48 14.26
N SER A 134 -5.83 0.06 15.28
CA SER A 134 -5.74 0.67 16.60
C SER A 134 -4.37 0.52 17.25
N GLN A 135 -3.64 -0.54 16.91
CA GLN A 135 -2.27 -0.72 17.41
C GLN A 135 -1.27 0.31 16.88
N PHE A 136 -1.66 1.07 15.85
CA PHE A 136 -0.86 2.17 15.27
C PHE A 136 -1.47 3.54 15.61
N ASP A 137 -2.26 3.61 16.68
CA ASP A 137 -2.91 4.84 17.16
C ASP A 137 -4.00 5.39 16.24
N PHE A 138 -4.47 4.61 15.27
CA PHE A 138 -5.67 4.97 14.52
C PHE A 138 -6.91 4.67 15.37
N LYS A 139 -7.84 5.62 15.38
CA LYS A 139 -9.11 5.46 16.08
C LYS A 139 -10.26 5.96 15.23
N GLU A 140 -11.42 5.37 15.43
CA GLU A 140 -12.63 5.78 14.73
C GLU A 140 -13.01 7.21 15.10
N VAL A 141 -13.34 8.01 14.09
CA VAL A 141 -13.82 9.37 14.29
C VAL A 141 -15.34 9.36 14.17
N THR A 142 -16.02 9.68 15.26
CA THR A 142 -17.49 9.69 15.32
C THR A 142 -18.09 11.09 15.13
N SER A 143 -17.27 12.11 15.17
CA SER A 143 -17.69 13.52 15.03
C SER A 143 -17.86 13.98 13.59
N GLN A 144 -17.45 13.15 12.62
CA GLN A 144 -17.49 13.48 11.19
C GLN A 144 -18.07 12.32 10.40
N ASN A 145 -18.74 12.64 9.30
CA ASN A 145 -19.24 11.65 8.38
C ASN A 145 -18.32 11.52 7.18
N LEU A 146 -18.16 10.32 6.68
CA LEU A 146 -17.48 10.08 5.41
C LEU A 146 -18.49 10.25 4.29
N LEU A 147 -18.20 11.12 3.33
CA LEU A 147 -19.03 11.35 2.15
C LEU A 147 -18.22 10.95 0.92
N ILE A 148 -18.88 10.28 -0.01
CA ILE A 148 -18.27 9.83 -1.25
C ILE A 148 -19.06 10.36 -2.45
N ARG A 149 -18.35 10.75 -3.50
CA ARG A 149 -18.92 11.06 -4.80
C ARG A 149 -18.22 10.16 -5.81
N GLU A 150 -19.00 9.36 -6.51
CA GLU A 150 -18.47 8.45 -7.53
C GLU A 150 -18.86 8.94 -8.92
N ILE A 151 -18.02 8.61 -9.92
CA ILE A 151 -18.32 8.87 -11.33
C ILE A 151 -18.92 7.63 -11.96
#